data_54f32cf74b31148a2307dc09455d3195
#
_entry.id   54f32cf74b31148a2307dc09455d3195
#
_cell.length_a   1.000
_cell.length_b   1.000
_cell.length_c   1.000
_cell.angle_alpha   90.00
_cell.angle_beta   90.00
_cell.angle_gamma   90.00
#
_symmetry.space_group_name_H-M   'P 1'
#
loop_
_entity.id
_entity.type
_entity.pdbx_description
1 polymer ?
#
loop_
_entity_poly.entity_id
_entity_poly.type
_entity_poly.pdbx_seq_one_letter_code
_entity_poly.pdbx_strand_id
1 'polypeptide(L)'
;FVVDRKDLDRQTREEFNKFQENCVEENTNTGTLVKRMLSDDYADKVIVTTIQKLGIALDSSNKNNYKDRLIHLKDKRIVFIFDECHRSQFGDNHKAIKEFFPNSQLFGFTGTPIFEQNATYTQISGEEASYKITEDIFPSRLHAYTITHAIEDKNVLRFHVDYFKPKETGDRRADGTLKKQAVVDAILSKHDAATHSRRFNAILATASINEAIEYYGLFRRAQESLMQQNENYEPLNIACVFSPPAEGNKDIQQIQEDLPQEQNDNCKEPEEKKKALKTIIDDYNRQYKTNHTIAEFDAYYQDVQKRIKDQQYSNKDYPHKNKIDITIVVDMLLTGFDSKYLNTLYVDKNLKYHGLIQAFSRTNRILNDTKPYGNILDFRGQQDAVDEAIALFSGEKTDNPKEIWLVDSA
;
A
#
# COMPACT_ATOMS: atom_id res chain seq x y z
N PHE A 1 14.88 9.02 11.61
CA PHE A 1 13.60 8.60 11.07
C PHE A 1 13.73 7.21 10.45
N VAL A 2 12.90 6.28 10.88
CA VAL A 2 12.94 4.88 10.44
C VAL A 2 11.61 4.56 9.79
N VAL A 3 11.65 4.22 8.52
CA VAL A 3 10.49 3.87 7.72
C VAL A 3 10.50 2.39 7.34
N ASP A 4 9.35 1.87 7.00
CA ASP A 4 9.21 0.46 6.68
C ASP A 4 9.64 0.14 5.23
N ARG A 5 9.42 1.05 4.28
CA ARG A 5 9.62 0.80 2.84
C ARG A 5 10.54 1.81 2.16
N LYS A 6 11.20 1.37 1.08
CA LYS A 6 12.04 2.22 0.22
C LYS A 6 11.27 3.40 -0.39
N ASP A 7 10.00 3.18 -0.76
CA ASP A 7 9.15 4.26 -1.29
C ASP A 7 8.83 5.32 -0.24
N LEU A 8 8.57 4.90 1.01
CA LEU A 8 8.38 5.81 2.14
C LEU A 8 9.68 6.53 2.50
N ASP A 9 10.83 5.87 2.41
CA ASP A 9 12.16 6.49 2.59
C ASP A 9 12.33 7.68 1.63
N ARG A 10 12.04 7.47 0.34
CA ARG A 10 12.11 8.55 -0.65
C ARG A 10 11.10 9.67 -0.37
N GLN A 11 9.84 9.35 -0.15
CA GLN A 11 8.79 10.35 0.12
C GLN A 11 9.11 11.15 1.38
N THR A 12 9.55 10.49 2.45
CA THR A 12 9.93 11.13 3.71
C THR A 12 11.10 12.10 3.50
N ARG A 13 12.12 11.70 2.75
CA ARG A 13 13.26 12.58 2.41
C ARG A 13 12.83 13.80 1.59
N GLU A 14 11.98 13.58 0.59
CA GLU A 14 11.43 14.67 -0.22
C GLU A 14 10.65 15.67 0.65
N GLU A 15 9.85 15.20 1.61
CA GLU A 15 9.13 16.08 2.53
C GLU A 15 10.07 16.85 3.47
N PHE A 16 11.07 16.20 4.06
CA PHE A 16 12.08 16.89 4.87
C PHE A 16 12.82 17.98 4.08
N ASN A 17 13.20 17.68 2.84
CA ASN A 17 13.92 18.62 1.98
C ASN A 17 13.07 19.80 1.51
N LYS A 18 11.73 19.74 1.61
CA LYS A 18 10.85 20.92 1.41
C LYS A 18 10.96 21.94 2.54
N PHE A 19 11.23 21.49 3.78
CA PHE A 19 11.41 22.40 4.91
C PHE A 19 12.82 23.01 4.95
N GLN A 20 13.83 22.22 4.61
CA GLN A 20 15.20 22.67 4.51
C GLN A 20 15.89 21.89 3.39
N GLU A 21 16.29 22.61 2.35
CA GLU A 21 16.94 22.02 1.18
C GLU A 21 18.19 21.23 1.57
N ASN A 22 18.31 20.00 1.07
CA ASN A 22 19.41 19.07 1.32
C ASN A 22 19.64 18.68 2.80
N CYS A 23 18.62 18.82 3.66
CA CYS A 23 18.75 18.40 5.06
C CYS A 23 18.80 16.88 5.24
N VAL A 24 18.29 16.11 4.28
CA VAL A 24 18.35 14.65 4.28
C VAL A 24 18.75 14.13 2.91
N GLU A 25 19.85 13.42 2.87
CA GLU A 25 20.34 12.78 1.65
C GLU A 25 19.96 11.27 1.61
N GLU A 26 20.09 10.66 0.46
CA GLU A 26 19.80 9.24 0.27
C GLU A 26 20.83 8.32 0.91
N ASN A 27 20.37 7.33 1.66
CA ASN A 27 21.18 6.20 2.11
C ASN A 27 21.04 5.04 1.11
N THR A 28 21.88 5.05 0.07
CA THR A 28 21.83 4.04 -1.01
C THR A 28 22.04 2.61 -0.49
N ASN A 29 22.84 2.45 0.57
CA ASN A 29 23.13 1.16 1.19
C ASN A 29 23.44 1.31 2.69
N THR A 30 23.55 0.17 3.38
CA THR A 30 23.89 0.12 4.82
C THR A 30 25.23 0.77 5.15
N GLY A 31 26.23 0.67 4.27
CA GLY A 31 27.54 1.29 4.49
C GLY A 31 27.46 2.81 4.51
N THR A 32 26.65 3.42 3.64
CA THR A 32 26.36 4.85 3.63
C THR A 32 25.64 5.28 4.90
N LEU A 33 24.63 4.50 5.34
CA LEU A 33 23.94 4.73 6.60
C LEU A 33 24.94 4.77 7.78
N VAL A 34 25.78 3.75 7.90
CA VAL A 34 26.78 3.66 8.98
C VAL A 34 27.76 4.82 8.94
N LYS A 35 28.21 5.22 7.73
CA LYS A 35 29.11 6.39 7.56
C LYS A 35 28.45 7.66 8.11
N ARG A 36 27.17 7.90 7.81
CA ARG A 36 26.43 9.07 8.30
C ARG A 36 26.19 9.02 9.79
N MET A 37 25.81 7.86 10.34
CA MET A 37 25.64 7.70 11.78
C MET A 37 26.93 8.05 12.56
N LEU A 38 28.10 7.83 11.97
CA LEU A 38 29.41 8.13 12.54
C LEU A 38 29.91 9.55 12.23
N SER A 39 29.20 10.30 11.39
CA SER A 39 29.59 11.65 10.98
C SER A 39 29.39 12.65 12.12
N ASP A 40 30.35 13.55 12.28
CA ASP A 40 30.24 14.71 13.16
C ASP A 40 29.63 15.91 12.46
N ASP A 41 29.36 15.84 11.16
CA ASP A 41 28.73 16.92 10.40
C ASP A 41 27.31 17.17 10.91
N TYR A 42 26.97 18.44 11.06
CA TYR A 42 25.62 18.83 11.46
C TYR A 42 24.57 18.45 10.43
N ALA A 43 24.92 18.40 9.15
CA ALA A 43 24.03 17.95 8.07
C ALA A 43 23.57 16.48 8.23
N ASP A 44 24.38 15.66 8.91
CA ASP A 44 24.05 14.25 9.17
C ASP A 44 23.29 14.01 10.51
N LYS A 45 22.80 15.07 11.16
CA LYS A 45 22.05 14.93 12.42
C LYS A 45 20.63 14.37 12.23
N VAL A 46 20.06 14.56 11.04
CA VAL A 46 18.79 13.96 10.65
C VAL A 46 19.04 12.90 9.59
N ILE A 47 18.72 11.66 9.92
CA ILE A 47 18.92 10.53 9.02
C ILE A 47 17.56 9.87 8.78
N VAL A 48 17.19 9.66 7.51
CA VAL A 48 16.05 8.83 7.11
C VAL A 48 16.60 7.51 6.60
N THR A 49 16.05 6.39 7.05
CA THR A 49 16.49 5.06 6.66
C THR A 49 15.36 4.05 6.78
N THR A 50 15.51 2.90 6.14
CA THR A 50 14.58 1.78 6.32
C THR A 50 14.96 0.94 7.54
N ILE A 51 13.96 0.28 8.13
CA ILE A 51 14.17 -0.62 9.29
C ILE A 51 15.13 -1.77 8.95
N GLN A 52 15.10 -2.26 7.71
CA GLN A 52 15.96 -3.34 7.22
C GLN A 52 17.43 -2.89 7.19
N LYS A 53 17.73 -1.69 6.65
CA LYS A 53 19.11 -1.16 6.65
C LYS A 53 19.65 -1.01 8.07
N LEU A 54 18.81 -0.53 8.98
CA LEU A 54 19.17 -0.40 10.38
C LEU A 54 19.39 -1.77 11.04
N GLY A 55 18.52 -2.75 10.78
CA GLY A 55 18.70 -4.14 11.23
C GLY A 55 20.01 -4.74 10.75
N ILE A 56 20.36 -4.60 9.46
CA ILE A 56 21.65 -5.06 8.90
C ILE A 56 22.83 -4.35 9.57
N ALA A 57 22.71 -3.07 9.88
CA ALA A 57 23.77 -2.31 10.55
C ALA A 57 24.04 -2.80 11.97
N LEU A 58 23.04 -3.35 12.65
CA LEU A 58 23.13 -3.86 14.02
C LEU A 58 23.34 -5.38 14.10
N ASP A 59 23.32 -6.08 12.97
CA ASP A 59 23.56 -7.52 12.91
C ASP A 59 25.04 -7.85 13.14
N SER A 60 25.30 -8.62 14.21
CA SER A 60 26.64 -9.06 14.57
C SER A 60 27.23 -10.10 13.59
N SER A 61 26.41 -10.78 12.80
CA SER A 61 26.85 -11.74 11.79
C SER A 61 27.29 -11.08 10.47
N ASN A 62 27.10 -9.76 10.34
CA ASN A 62 27.41 -9.04 9.11
C ASN A 62 28.92 -8.98 8.87
N LYS A 63 29.37 -9.44 7.69
CA LYS A 63 30.80 -9.50 7.29
C LYS A 63 31.51 -8.13 7.29
N ASN A 64 30.77 -7.02 7.23
CA ASN A 64 31.32 -5.67 7.24
C ASN A 64 31.53 -5.08 8.64
N ASN A 65 31.24 -5.85 9.69
CA ASN A 65 31.40 -5.47 11.11
C ASN A 65 30.81 -4.09 11.42
N TYR A 66 29.63 -3.78 10.86
CA TYR A 66 28.99 -2.48 11.03
C TYR A 66 28.66 -2.18 12.49
N LYS A 67 28.18 -3.19 13.23
CA LYS A 67 27.84 -3.07 14.64
C LYS A 67 29.03 -2.64 15.49
N ASP A 68 30.20 -3.24 15.26
CA ASP A 68 31.43 -2.87 16.00
C ASP A 68 31.88 -1.44 15.71
N ARG A 69 31.69 -0.99 14.47
CA ARG A 69 31.98 0.40 14.07
C ARG A 69 31.07 1.42 14.77
N LEU A 70 29.82 1.04 15.04
CA LEU A 70 28.83 1.87 15.71
C LEU A 70 28.99 1.90 17.23
N ILE A 71 29.90 1.12 17.83
CA ILE A 71 30.02 0.98 19.28
C ILE A 71 30.18 2.33 20.01
N HIS A 72 30.81 3.30 19.38
CA HIS A 72 31.01 4.64 19.93
C HIS A 72 29.70 5.44 20.08
N LEU A 73 28.63 5.02 19.40
CA LEU A 73 27.32 5.63 19.47
C LEU A 73 26.45 5.03 20.55
N LYS A 74 26.86 3.92 21.17
CA LYS A 74 26.06 3.16 22.14
C LYS A 74 25.55 4.04 23.28
N ASP A 75 26.41 4.94 23.77
CA ASP A 75 26.10 5.80 24.91
C ASP A 75 25.57 7.18 24.50
N LYS A 76 25.44 7.43 23.19
CA LYS A 76 24.92 8.70 22.67
C LYS A 76 23.39 8.75 22.87
N ARG A 77 22.87 9.94 23.09
CA ARG A 77 21.43 10.19 23.06
C ARG A 77 20.96 10.24 21.61
N ILE A 78 20.20 9.22 21.21
CA ILE A 78 19.61 9.09 19.88
C ILE A 78 18.11 9.04 20.00
N VAL A 79 17.40 9.71 19.11
CA VAL A 79 15.95 9.65 18.99
C VAL A 79 15.63 8.88 17.73
N PHE A 80 14.91 7.78 17.88
CA PHE A 80 14.34 7.00 16.78
C PHE A 80 12.86 7.34 16.64
N ILE A 81 12.45 7.73 15.46
CA ILE A 81 11.06 7.99 15.09
C ILE A 81 10.67 6.98 14.03
N PHE A 82 9.73 6.11 14.36
CA PHE A 82 9.30 5.01 13.51
C PHE A 82 7.95 5.33 12.88
N ASP A 83 7.87 5.24 11.56
CA ASP A 83 6.61 5.28 10.83
C ASP A 83 6.08 3.87 10.59
N GLU A 84 4.76 3.71 10.53
CA GLU A 84 4.06 2.42 10.40
C GLU A 84 4.54 1.37 11.41
N CYS A 85 4.70 1.79 12.67
CA CYS A 85 5.33 1.00 13.74
C CYS A 85 4.56 -0.27 14.18
N HIS A 86 3.41 -0.55 13.57
CA HIS A 86 2.58 -1.74 13.82
C HIS A 86 3.05 -2.99 13.05
N ARG A 87 4.00 -2.88 12.11
CA ARG A 87 4.38 -4.01 11.26
C ARG A 87 5.23 -5.06 11.98
N SER A 88 5.07 -6.34 11.57
CA SER A 88 5.62 -7.51 12.25
C SER A 88 7.15 -7.54 12.34
N GLN A 89 7.86 -7.01 11.35
CA GLN A 89 9.33 -6.93 11.36
C GLN A 89 9.88 -5.96 12.41
N PHE A 90 9.00 -5.17 12.98
CA PHE A 90 9.34 -4.17 13.98
C PHE A 90 9.84 -4.80 15.29
N GLY A 91 9.25 -5.92 15.74
CA GLY A 91 9.53 -6.50 17.04
C GLY A 91 10.98 -6.90 17.28
N ASP A 92 11.60 -7.59 16.32
CA ASP A 92 12.97 -8.10 16.47
C ASP A 92 14.00 -6.99 16.24
N ASN A 93 13.80 -6.15 15.23
CA ASN A 93 14.66 -4.99 14.98
C ASN A 93 14.56 -3.96 16.12
N HIS A 94 13.38 -3.73 16.67
CA HIS A 94 13.16 -2.85 17.83
C HIS A 94 13.95 -3.34 19.05
N LYS A 95 13.92 -4.64 19.33
CA LYS A 95 14.69 -5.26 20.42
C LYS A 95 16.19 -5.05 20.21
N ALA A 96 16.70 -5.31 19.00
CA ALA A 96 18.11 -5.10 18.67
C ALA A 96 18.53 -3.62 18.80
N ILE A 97 17.67 -2.67 18.37
CA ILE A 97 17.92 -1.24 18.53
C ILE A 97 18.00 -0.86 20.01
N LYS A 98 17.05 -1.31 20.82
CA LYS A 98 16.99 -0.96 22.25
C LYS A 98 18.14 -1.58 23.05
N GLU A 99 18.56 -2.79 22.69
CA GLU A 99 19.72 -3.44 23.31
C GLU A 99 21.04 -2.74 22.93
N PHE A 100 21.18 -2.30 21.69
CA PHE A 100 22.39 -1.64 21.24
C PHE A 100 22.47 -0.17 21.67
N PHE A 101 21.35 0.55 21.71
CA PHE A 101 21.28 1.96 22.09
C PHE A 101 20.42 2.15 23.37
N PRO A 102 20.95 1.78 24.54
CA PRO A 102 20.15 1.78 25.79
C PRO A 102 19.65 3.16 26.21
N ASN A 103 20.33 4.23 25.81
CA ASN A 103 19.96 5.61 26.09
C ASN A 103 19.09 6.25 25.01
N SER A 104 18.60 5.47 24.03
CA SER A 104 17.77 5.99 22.95
C SER A 104 16.32 6.24 23.40
N GLN A 105 15.68 7.21 22.76
CA GLN A 105 14.25 7.47 22.86
C GLN A 105 13.58 6.96 21.57
N LEU A 106 12.51 6.21 21.74
CA LEU A 106 11.79 5.58 20.64
C LEU A 106 10.35 6.11 20.60
N PHE A 107 9.98 6.66 19.44
CA PHE A 107 8.63 7.13 19.16
C PHE A 107 8.06 6.35 17.98
N GLY A 108 6.86 5.78 18.15
CA GLY A 108 6.16 5.06 17.08
C GLY A 108 4.95 5.86 16.61
N PHE A 109 4.79 5.94 15.28
CA PHE A 109 3.61 6.48 14.64
C PHE A 109 2.93 5.38 13.84
N THR A 110 1.61 5.30 13.91
CA THR A 110 0.81 4.38 13.10
C THR A 110 -0.62 4.88 12.95
N GLY A 111 -1.16 4.75 11.76
CA GLY A 111 -2.58 4.99 11.49
C GLY A 111 -3.47 3.80 11.88
N THR A 112 -2.88 2.61 12.05
CA THR A 112 -3.60 1.35 12.28
C THR A 112 -2.87 0.50 13.34
N PRO A 113 -2.98 0.85 14.64
CA PRO A 113 -2.33 0.09 15.70
C PRO A 113 -2.84 -1.36 15.75
N ILE A 114 -1.98 -2.27 16.21
CA ILE A 114 -2.34 -3.65 16.50
C ILE A 114 -2.82 -3.72 17.94
N PHE A 115 -4.06 -4.15 18.11
CA PHE A 115 -4.71 -4.47 19.37
C PHE A 115 -4.79 -6.00 19.54
N GLU A 116 -5.20 -6.49 20.70
CA GLU A 116 -5.43 -7.93 20.90
C GLU A 116 -6.40 -8.54 19.89
N GLN A 117 -7.44 -7.78 19.52
CA GLN A 117 -8.51 -8.22 18.61
C GLN A 117 -8.06 -8.43 17.17
N ASN A 118 -7.02 -7.71 16.73
CA ASN A 118 -6.49 -7.80 15.36
C ASN A 118 -5.06 -8.31 15.29
N ALA A 119 -4.51 -8.79 16.41
CA ALA A 119 -3.21 -9.44 16.45
C ALA A 119 -3.27 -10.79 15.71
N THR A 120 -2.28 -11.04 14.85
CA THR A 120 -2.13 -12.35 14.19
C THR A 120 -1.20 -13.24 14.99
N TYR A 121 -1.60 -14.50 15.18
CA TYR A 121 -0.74 -15.52 15.76
C TYR A 121 0.39 -15.87 14.78
N THR A 122 1.62 -15.65 15.20
CA THR A 122 2.77 -16.25 14.51
C THR A 122 3.23 -17.43 15.36
N GLN A 123 2.91 -18.66 14.95
CA GLN A 123 3.53 -19.86 15.51
C GLN A 123 4.98 -19.90 15.03
N ILE A 124 5.91 -19.57 15.90
CA ILE A 124 7.31 -19.94 15.74
C ILE A 124 7.46 -21.33 16.36
N SER A 125 7.97 -22.28 15.60
CA SER A 125 8.13 -23.67 15.98
C SER A 125 8.74 -23.83 17.40
N GLY A 126 7.94 -24.24 18.37
CA GLY A 126 8.37 -24.73 19.68
C GLY A 126 8.28 -23.77 20.86
N GLU A 127 7.90 -22.51 20.70
CA GLU A 127 7.66 -21.58 21.79
C GLU A 127 6.21 -21.08 21.79
N GLU A 128 5.67 -20.74 22.98
CA GLU A 128 4.32 -20.20 23.14
C GLU A 128 4.11 -18.96 22.25
N ALA A 129 3.02 -18.96 21.50
CA ALA A 129 2.63 -17.84 20.65
C ALA A 129 2.46 -16.58 21.50
N SER A 130 3.36 -15.62 21.40
CA SER A 130 3.20 -14.34 22.04
C SER A 130 2.44 -13.40 21.10
N TYR A 131 1.36 -12.80 21.58
CA TYR A 131 0.72 -11.68 20.90
C TYR A 131 1.69 -10.50 20.87
N LYS A 132 2.00 -9.99 19.68
CA LYS A 132 2.72 -8.73 19.56
C LYS A 132 1.72 -7.65 19.21
N ILE A 133 1.25 -6.94 20.21
CA ILE A 133 0.43 -5.74 20.04
C ILE A 133 1.32 -4.49 20.05
N THR A 134 0.79 -3.38 19.55
CA THR A 134 1.56 -2.12 19.50
C THR A 134 2.03 -1.67 20.87
N GLU A 135 1.25 -1.93 21.92
CA GLU A 135 1.58 -1.58 23.31
C GLU A 135 2.74 -2.39 23.90
N ASP A 136 3.01 -3.60 23.40
CA ASP A 136 4.20 -4.38 23.82
C ASP A 136 5.50 -3.69 23.41
N ILE A 137 5.47 -2.96 22.29
CA ILE A 137 6.62 -2.28 21.73
C ILE A 137 6.71 -0.82 22.22
N PHE A 138 5.57 -0.14 22.24
CA PHE A 138 5.41 1.25 22.69
C PHE A 138 4.41 1.32 23.86
N PRO A 139 4.87 1.13 25.10
CA PRO A 139 3.98 0.97 26.26
C PRO A 139 3.14 2.21 26.61
N SER A 140 3.51 3.38 26.11
CA SER A 140 2.83 4.63 26.40
C SER A 140 2.24 5.24 25.13
N ARG A 141 0.91 5.28 25.05
CA ARG A 141 0.21 6.02 23.99
C ARG A 141 0.19 7.51 24.36
N LEU A 142 0.99 8.31 23.64
CA LEU A 142 1.12 9.75 23.90
C LEU A 142 -0.03 10.55 23.32
N HIS A 143 -0.53 10.15 22.13
CA HIS A 143 -1.60 10.83 21.41
C HIS A 143 -2.37 9.84 20.54
N ALA A 144 -3.67 10.09 20.33
CA ALA A 144 -4.51 9.34 19.40
C ALA A 144 -5.33 10.31 18.57
N TYR A 145 -5.01 10.38 17.26
CA TYR A 145 -5.80 11.07 16.27
C TYR A 145 -6.36 10.01 15.32
N THR A 146 -7.60 9.61 15.57
CA THR A 146 -8.23 8.52 14.84
C THR A 146 -8.79 8.99 13.50
N ILE A 147 -9.14 8.04 12.61
CA ILE A 147 -9.82 8.37 11.36
C ILE A 147 -11.16 9.09 11.60
N THR A 148 -11.83 8.80 12.72
CA THR A 148 -13.04 9.52 13.16
C THR A 148 -12.75 11.01 13.30
N HIS A 149 -11.73 11.37 14.08
CA HIS A 149 -11.30 12.76 14.24
C HIS A 149 -10.90 13.39 12.90
N ALA A 150 -10.19 12.64 12.05
CA ALA A 150 -9.77 13.13 10.74
C ALA A 150 -10.95 13.43 9.79
N ILE A 151 -12.03 12.65 9.88
CA ILE A 151 -13.28 12.90 9.14
C ILE A 151 -14.02 14.12 9.71
N GLU A 152 -14.17 14.21 11.02
CA GLU A 152 -14.82 15.33 11.71
C GLU A 152 -14.10 16.66 11.45
N ASP A 153 -12.78 16.66 11.49
CA ASP A 153 -11.92 17.82 11.18
C ASP A 153 -11.85 18.10 9.67
N LYS A 154 -12.51 17.29 8.84
CA LYS A 154 -12.46 17.38 7.36
C LYS A 154 -11.06 17.29 6.78
N ASN A 155 -10.17 16.51 7.41
CA ASN A 155 -8.84 16.19 6.89
C ASN A 155 -8.85 15.01 5.93
N VAL A 156 -9.88 14.16 6.00
CA VAL A 156 -10.16 13.09 5.03
C VAL A 156 -11.66 13.01 4.76
N LEU A 157 -12.03 12.34 3.66
CA LEU A 157 -13.41 12.15 3.27
C LEU A 157 -14.03 10.94 3.97
N ARG A 158 -15.35 10.91 4.04
CA ARG A 158 -16.15 9.72 4.40
C ARG A 158 -16.08 8.68 3.30
N PHE A 159 -16.60 7.47 3.57
CA PHE A 159 -16.68 6.39 2.59
C PHE A 159 -18.13 6.13 2.17
N HIS A 160 -18.31 5.87 0.89
CA HIS A 160 -19.51 5.25 0.33
C HIS A 160 -19.16 3.79 0.03
N VAL A 161 -19.83 2.84 0.68
CA VAL A 161 -19.55 1.42 0.55
C VAL A 161 -20.76 0.71 -0.04
N ASP A 162 -20.60 0.21 -1.26
CA ASP A 162 -21.58 -0.62 -1.95
C ASP A 162 -21.16 -2.09 -1.88
N TYR A 163 -22.11 -2.96 -1.55
CA TYR A 163 -21.94 -4.41 -1.59
C TYR A 163 -22.63 -4.96 -2.85
N PHE A 164 -21.83 -5.43 -3.80
CA PHE A 164 -22.35 -5.91 -5.07
C PHE A 164 -23.23 -7.17 -4.89
N LYS A 165 -24.46 -7.08 -5.35
CA LYS A 165 -25.40 -8.20 -5.40
C LYS A 165 -25.63 -8.58 -6.86
N PRO A 166 -25.24 -9.79 -7.28
CA PRO A 166 -25.45 -10.22 -8.65
C PRO A 166 -26.97 -10.32 -8.96
N LYS A 167 -27.33 -9.96 -10.18
CA LYS A 167 -28.73 -10.00 -10.65
C LYS A 167 -29.20 -11.42 -10.96
N GLU A 168 -28.25 -12.29 -11.34
CA GLU A 168 -28.54 -13.66 -11.76
C GLU A 168 -27.84 -14.69 -10.87
N THR A 169 -28.50 -15.82 -10.62
CA THR A 169 -27.92 -16.96 -9.89
C THR A 169 -26.73 -17.57 -10.63
N GLY A 170 -26.67 -17.39 -11.96
CA GLY A 170 -25.57 -17.85 -12.81
C GLY A 170 -24.23 -17.12 -12.63
N ASP A 171 -24.23 -15.97 -11.97
CA ASP A 171 -23.00 -15.14 -11.75
C ASP A 171 -22.13 -15.66 -10.60
N ARG A 172 -22.58 -16.70 -9.89
CA ARG A 172 -21.81 -17.31 -8.80
C ARG A 172 -21.17 -18.64 -9.23
N ARG A 173 -20.01 -18.93 -8.61
CA ARG A 173 -19.36 -20.26 -8.65
C ARG A 173 -20.05 -21.20 -7.67
N ALA A 174 -19.70 -22.50 -7.74
CA ALA A 174 -20.23 -23.53 -6.82
C ALA A 174 -19.91 -23.25 -5.34
N ASP A 175 -18.80 -22.56 -5.05
CA ASP A 175 -18.38 -22.15 -3.72
C ASP A 175 -19.07 -20.86 -3.21
N GLY A 176 -20.03 -20.33 -3.99
CA GLY A 176 -20.76 -19.09 -3.67
C GLY A 176 -20.04 -17.79 -4.05
N THR A 177 -18.78 -17.83 -4.48
CA THR A 177 -18.07 -16.64 -4.95
C THR A 177 -18.57 -16.17 -6.30
N LEU A 178 -18.37 -14.88 -6.61
CA LEU A 178 -18.72 -14.32 -7.91
C LEU A 178 -17.80 -14.84 -9.01
N LYS A 179 -18.33 -15.04 -10.20
CA LYS A 179 -17.50 -15.24 -11.39
C LYS A 179 -16.80 -13.95 -11.73
N LYS A 180 -15.52 -14.02 -12.03
CA LYS A 180 -14.71 -12.82 -12.36
C LYS A 180 -15.24 -12.04 -13.58
N GLN A 181 -15.89 -12.75 -14.53
CA GLN A 181 -16.57 -12.08 -15.64
C GLN A 181 -17.68 -11.16 -15.15
N ALA A 182 -18.53 -11.63 -14.23
CA ALA A 182 -19.60 -10.80 -13.66
C ALA A 182 -19.05 -9.58 -12.90
N VAL A 183 -17.89 -9.72 -12.25
CA VAL A 183 -17.19 -8.60 -11.60
C VAL A 183 -16.71 -7.59 -12.67
N VAL A 184 -16.08 -8.05 -13.74
CA VAL A 184 -15.63 -7.20 -14.84
C VAL A 184 -16.81 -6.46 -15.47
N ASP A 185 -17.90 -7.15 -15.79
CA ASP A 185 -19.09 -6.56 -16.40
C ASP A 185 -19.73 -5.51 -15.48
N ALA A 186 -19.77 -5.77 -14.18
CA ALA A 186 -20.24 -4.82 -13.18
C ALA A 186 -19.34 -3.57 -13.11
N ILE A 187 -18.02 -3.74 -13.13
CA ILE A 187 -17.07 -2.63 -13.13
C ILE A 187 -17.21 -1.80 -14.40
N LEU A 188 -17.21 -2.43 -15.58
CA LEU A 188 -17.37 -1.73 -16.86
C LEU A 188 -18.66 -0.92 -16.93
N SER A 189 -19.76 -1.46 -16.36
CA SER A 189 -21.05 -0.75 -16.36
C SER A 189 -21.16 0.41 -15.35
N LYS A 190 -20.38 0.36 -14.26
CA LYS A 190 -20.47 1.35 -13.15
C LYS A 190 -19.32 2.35 -13.14
N HIS A 191 -18.23 2.09 -13.82
CA HIS A 191 -16.97 2.84 -13.68
C HIS A 191 -17.13 4.32 -13.98
N ASP A 192 -17.80 4.69 -15.06
CA ASP A 192 -17.99 6.08 -15.45
C ASP A 192 -18.78 6.86 -14.39
N ALA A 193 -19.82 6.26 -13.82
CA ALA A 193 -20.59 6.87 -12.75
C ALA A 193 -19.75 6.99 -11.46
N ALA A 194 -19.05 5.93 -11.06
CA ALA A 194 -18.23 5.90 -9.85
C ALA A 194 -17.04 6.88 -9.90
N THR A 195 -16.51 7.15 -11.09
CA THR A 195 -15.32 7.99 -11.29
C THR A 195 -15.64 9.37 -11.88
N HIS A 196 -16.91 9.77 -11.88
CA HIS A 196 -17.37 11.03 -12.47
C HIS A 196 -16.89 11.20 -13.93
N SER A 197 -17.29 10.26 -14.79
CA SER A 197 -16.89 10.19 -16.20
C SER A 197 -15.38 10.17 -16.39
N ARG A 198 -14.71 9.25 -15.69
CA ARG A 198 -13.25 9.02 -15.72
C ARG A 198 -12.42 10.22 -15.30
N ARG A 199 -13.01 11.12 -14.53
CA ARG A 199 -12.28 12.22 -13.91
C ARG A 199 -11.33 11.73 -12.84
N PHE A 200 -11.68 10.64 -12.17
CA PHE A 200 -10.94 9.97 -11.12
C PHE A 200 -10.47 8.59 -11.56
N ASN A 201 -9.50 8.07 -10.84
CA ASN A 201 -8.93 6.74 -11.05
C ASN A 201 -9.54 5.73 -10.07
N ALA A 202 -9.41 4.46 -10.40
CA ALA A 202 -9.78 3.36 -9.53
C ALA A 202 -8.64 2.37 -9.34
N ILE A 203 -8.68 1.64 -8.22
CA ILE A 203 -7.88 0.43 -7.99
C ILE A 203 -8.82 -0.78 -7.94
N LEU A 204 -8.43 -1.90 -8.56
CA LEU A 204 -9.03 -3.21 -8.35
C LEU A 204 -8.09 -4.07 -7.52
N ALA A 205 -8.47 -4.34 -6.27
CA ALA A 205 -7.73 -5.22 -5.37
C ALA A 205 -8.15 -6.67 -5.58
N THR A 206 -7.19 -7.55 -5.91
CA THR A 206 -7.38 -8.97 -6.18
C THR A 206 -6.69 -9.85 -5.15
N ALA A 207 -7.16 -11.08 -4.97
CA ALA A 207 -6.67 -11.96 -3.91
C ALA A 207 -5.32 -12.60 -4.21
N SER A 208 -4.87 -12.64 -5.47
CA SER A 208 -3.61 -13.26 -5.88
C SER A 208 -3.09 -12.71 -7.21
N ILE A 209 -1.81 -12.98 -7.50
CA ILE A 209 -1.20 -12.64 -8.79
C ILE A 209 -1.93 -13.33 -9.95
N ASN A 210 -2.29 -14.60 -9.78
CA ASN A 210 -3.03 -15.33 -10.82
C ASN A 210 -4.40 -14.69 -11.10
N GLU A 211 -5.09 -14.22 -10.06
CA GLU A 211 -6.35 -13.49 -10.23
C GLU A 211 -6.14 -12.14 -10.92
N ALA A 212 -5.09 -11.39 -10.57
CA ALA A 212 -4.76 -10.14 -11.24
C ALA A 212 -4.52 -10.34 -12.75
N ILE A 213 -3.76 -11.37 -13.12
CA ILE A 213 -3.51 -11.75 -14.53
C ILE A 213 -4.81 -12.14 -15.22
N GLU A 214 -5.66 -12.94 -14.57
CA GLU A 214 -6.96 -13.36 -15.12
C GLU A 214 -7.88 -12.15 -15.35
N TYR A 215 -7.99 -11.23 -14.38
CA TYR A 215 -8.75 -9.99 -14.52
C TYR A 215 -8.23 -9.12 -15.66
N TYR A 216 -6.93 -8.95 -15.78
CA TYR A 216 -6.34 -8.21 -16.90
C TYR A 216 -6.75 -8.77 -18.25
N GLY A 217 -6.70 -10.10 -18.40
CA GLY A 217 -7.16 -10.77 -19.63
C GLY A 217 -8.67 -10.66 -19.86
N LEU A 218 -9.49 -10.70 -18.80
CA LEU A 218 -10.94 -10.56 -18.89
C LEU A 218 -11.34 -9.14 -19.32
N PHE A 219 -10.74 -8.10 -18.76
CA PHE A 219 -10.98 -6.72 -19.17
C PHE A 219 -10.65 -6.51 -20.66
N ARG A 220 -9.51 -7.03 -21.12
CA ARG A 220 -9.13 -6.93 -22.55
C ARG A 220 -10.19 -7.55 -23.45
N ARG A 221 -10.57 -8.80 -23.19
CA ARG A 221 -11.58 -9.51 -24.02
C ARG A 221 -12.95 -8.83 -23.96
N ALA A 222 -13.38 -8.41 -22.80
CA ALA A 222 -14.66 -7.73 -22.63
C ALA A 222 -14.71 -6.41 -23.43
N GLN A 223 -13.65 -5.61 -23.34
CA GLN A 223 -13.57 -4.34 -24.06
C GLN A 223 -13.40 -4.53 -25.57
N GLU A 224 -12.63 -5.53 -26.03
CA GLU A 224 -12.55 -5.90 -27.44
C GLU A 224 -13.93 -6.27 -28.01
N SER A 225 -14.74 -7.04 -27.26
CA SER A 225 -16.12 -7.36 -27.66
C SER A 225 -17.00 -6.11 -27.71
N LEU A 226 -16.89 -5.20 -26.73
CA LEU A 226 -17.67 -3.96 -26.71
C LEU A 226 -17.31 -3.03 -27.88
N MET A 227 -16.02 -2.92 -28.23
CA MET A 227 -15.57 -2.14 -29.39
C MET A 227 -16.10 -2.72 -30.72
N GLN A 228 -16.25 -4.05 -30.83
CA GLN A 228 -16.85 -4.68 -32.01
C GLN A 228 -18.35 -4.42 -32.11
N GLN A 229 -19.04 -4.28 -30.98
CA GLN A 229 -20.48 -4.06 -30.92
C GLN A 229 -20.88 -2.58 -31.02
N ASN A 230 -19.99 -1.68 -30.62
CA ASN A 230 -20.24 -0.23 -30.58
C ASN A 230 -18.99 0.53 -31.00
N GLU A 231 -19.03 1.10 -32.19
CA GLU A 231 -17.93 1.92 -32.74
C GLU A 231 -17.59 3.17 -31.91
N ASN A 232 -18.52 3.64 -31.10
CA ASN A 232 -18.31 4.80 -30.23
C ASN A 232 -17.85 4.40 -28.80
N TYR A 233 -17.61 3.10 -28.54
CA TYR A 233 -17.13 2.67 -27.24
C TYR A 233 -15.69 3.11 -27.04
N GLU A 234 -15.45 3.91 -26.02
CA GLU A 234 -14.11 4.29 -25.58
C GLU A 234 -13.64 3.33 -24.49
N PRO A 235 -12.62 2.50 -24.73
CA PRO A 235 -12.14 1.55 -23.74
C PRO A 235 -11.49 2.25 -22.53
N LEU A 236 -11.58 1.61 -21.38
CA LEU A 236 -10.84 2.00 -20.17
C LEU A 236 -9.37 1.63 -20.33
N ASN A 237 -8.51 2.49 -19.84
CA ASN A 237 -7.07 2.26 -19.75
C ASN A 237 -6.75 1.46 -18.49
N ILE A 238 -6.41 0.19 -18.68
CA ILE A 238 -6.16 -0.75 -17.57
C ILE A 238 -4.65 -0.96 -17.41
N ALA A 239 -4.13 -0.69 -16.22
CA ALA A 239 -2.80 -1.13 -15.80
C ALA A 239 -2.91 -2.31 -14.82
N CYS A 240 -1.87 -3.13 -14.74
CA CYS A 240 -1.81 -4.23 -13.77
C CYS A 240 -0.41 -4.29 -13.16
N VAL A 241 -0.33 -4.23 -11.84
CA VAL A 241 0.94 -4.15 -11.10
C VAL A 241 0.97 -5.22 -10.02
N PHE A 242 1.98 -6.05 -10.08
CA PHE A 242 2.38 -7.00 -9.03
C PHE A 242 3.89 -7.22 -9.11
N SER A 243 4.52 -7.58 -7.99
CA SER A 243 5.97 -7.79 -7.93
C SER A 243 6.38 -9.00 -8.79
N PRO A 244 7.46 -8.89 -9.58
CA PRO A 244 8.00 -10.04 -10.31
C PRO A 244 8.64 -11.06 -9.37
N PRO A 245 8.86 -12.32 -9.80
CA PRO A 245 9.69 -13.28 -9.06
C PRO A 245 11.08 -12.71 -8.77
N ALA A 246 11.55 -12.85 -7.54
CA ALA A 246 12.79 -12.21 -7.10
C ALA A 246 14.07 -12.75 -7.73
N GLU A 247 14.13 -14.07 -8.00
CA GLU A 247 15.26 -14.75 -8.68
C GLU A 247 16.68 -14.31 -8.21
N GLY A 248 16.82 -13.98 -6.92
CA GLY A 248 18.07 -13.49 -6.34
C GLY A 248 18.30 -11.97 -6.48
N ASN A 249 17.39 -11.23 -7.11
CA ASN A 249 17.44 -9.78 -7.13
C ASN A 249 17.03 -9.20 -5.76
N LYS A 250 17.99 -8.58 -5.08
CA LYS A 250 17.81 -8.07 -3.71
C LYS A 250 16.78 -6.91 -3.63
N ASP A 251 16.69 -6.09 -4.66
CA ASP A 251 15.72 -4.98 -4.69
C ASP A 251 14.28 -5.52 -4.77
N ILE A 252 14.06 -6.56 -5.57
CA ILE A 252 12.76 -7.23 -5.67
C ILE A 252 12.46 -8.00 -4.39
N GLN A 253 13.44 -8.71 -3.80
CA GLN A 253 13.27 -9.37 -2.50
C GLN A 253 12.82 -8.38 -1.44
N GLN A 254 13.43 -7.21 -1.38
CA GLN A 254 13.06 -6.15 -0.44
C GLN A 254 11.64 -5.64 -0.68
N ILE A 255 11.20 -5.49 -1.93
CA ILE A 255 9.81 -5.13 -2.25
C ILE A 255 8.85 -6.23 -1.76
N GLN A 256 9.20 -7.52 -1.97
CA GLN A 256 8.35 -8.65 -1.61
C GLN A 256 8.26 -8.92 -0.10
N GLU A 257 9.25 -8.52 0.69
CA GLU A 257 9.20 -8.65 2.16
C GLU A 257 7.95 -8.01 2.75
N ASP A 258 7.46 -6.95 2.11
CA ASP A 258 6.27 -6.21 2.52
C ASP A 258 4.98 -6.65 1.82
N LEU A 259 5.06 -7.64 0.94
CA LEU A 259 3.96 -8.13 0.11
C LEU A 259 3.83 -9.65 0.26
N PRO A 260 3.41 -10.16 1.44
CA PRO A 260 3.47 -11.58 1.75
C PRO A 260 2.63 -12.44 0.80
N GLN A 261 1.49 -11.95 0.32
CA GLN A 261 0.67 -12.68 -0.64
C GLN A 261 1.39 -12.79 -1.99
N GLU A 262 1.96 -11.70 -2.48
CA GLU A 262 2.70 -11.71 -3.75
C GLU A 262 3.98 -12.55 -3.66
N GLN A 263 4.67 -12.53 -2.52
CA GLN A 263 5.83 -13.38 -2.26
C GLN A 263 5.46 -14.86 -2.35
N ASN A 264 4.39 -15.27 -1.65
CA ASN A 264 3.90 -16.65 -1.69
C ASN A 264 3.46 -17.07 -3.10
N ASP A 265 2.79 -16.18 -3.83
CA ASP A 265 2.34 -16.45 -5.19
C ASP A 265 3.53 -16.61 -6.15
N ASN A 266 4.57 -15.79 -5.99
CA ASN A 266 5.78 -15.85 -6.83
C ASN A 266 6.64 -17.10 -6.60
N CYS A 267 6.46 -17.79 -5.46
CA CYS A 267 7.09 -19.09 -5.24
C CYS A 267 6.46 -20.22 -6.07
N LYS A 268 5.24 -19.99 -6.62
CA LYS A 268 4.51 -20.96 -7.43
C LYS A 268 4.55 -20.52 -8.89
N GLU A 269 5.01 -21.37 -9.78
CA GLU A 269 5.04 -21.12 -11.22
C GLU A 269 5.63 -19.74 -11.61
N PRO A 270 6.86 -19.42 -11.17
CA PRO A 270 7.45 -18.10 -11.33
C PRO A 270 7.60 -17.68 -12.81
N GLU A 271 7.93 -18.63 -13.69
CA GLU A 271 8.10 -18.35 -15.13
C GLU A 271 6.80 -17.93 -15.81
N GLU A 272 5.65 -18.49 -15.42
CA GLU A 272 4.36 -18.10 -15.96
C GLU A 272 4.00 -16.67 -15.56
N LYS A 273 4.23 -16.32 -14.30
CA LYS A 273 4.01 -14.95 -13.79
C LYS A 273 4.93 -13.93 -14.43
N LYS A 274 6.20 -14.29 -14.64
CA LYS A 274 7.16 -13.47 -15.34
C LYS A 274 6.76 -13.23 -16.80
N LYS A 275 6.32 -14.28 -17.50
CA LYS A 275 5.80 -14.17 -18.86
C LYS A 275 4.55 -13.29 -18.94
N ALA A 276 3.62 -13.46 -18.01
CA ALA A 276 2.41 -12.64 -17.95
C ALA A 276 2.74 -11.17 -17.65
N LEU A 277 3.61 -10.90 -16.68
CA LEU A 277 4.05 -9.54 -16.36
C LEU A 277 4.76 -8.89 -17.54
N LYS A 278 5.59 -9.65 -18.28
CA LYS A 278 6.22 -9.16 -19.50
C LYS A 278 5.16 -8.71 -20.52
N THR A 279 4.14 -9.51 -20.76
CA THR A 279 3.05 -9.18 -21.69
C THR A 279 2.32 -7.91 -21.23
N ILE A 280 2.04 -7.78 -19.94
CA ILE A 280 1.39 -6.59 -19.35
C ILE A 280 2.25 -5.34 -19.56
N ILE A 281 3.55 -5.42 -19.30
CA ILE A 281 4.49 -4.32 -19.51
C ILE A 281 4.63 -3.98 -21.01
N ASP A 282 4.68 -4.96 -21.89
CA ASP A 282 4.73 -4.74 -23.34
C ASP A 282 3.45 -4.03 -23.86
N ASP A 283 2.27 -4.39 -23.32
CA ASP A 283 1.00 -3.72 -23.62
C ASP A 283 1.00 -2.27 -23.12
N TYR A 284 1.48 -2.05 -21.89
CA TYR A 284 1.65 -0.73 -21.29
C TYR A 284 2.60 0.16 -22.11
N ASN A 285 3.76 -0.39 -22.51
CA ASN A 285 4.72 0.33 -23.33
C ASN A 285 4.13 0.77 -24.68
N ARG A 286 3.32 -0.09 -25.31
CA ARG A 286 2.63 0.26 -26.57
C ARG A 286 1.64 1.40 -26.37
N GLN A 287 0.87 1.36 -25.29
CA GLN A 287 -0.15 2.37 -24.99
C GLN A 287 0.48 3.72 -24.66
N TYR A 288 1.47 3.74 -23.78
CA TYR A 288 2.04 4.97 -23.23
C TYR A 288 3.33 5.41 -23.91
N LYS A 289 3.80 4.66 -24.92
CA LYS A 289 5.05 4.93 -25.67
C LYS A 289 6.27 4.97 -24.76
N THR A 290 6.36 4.02 -23.84
CA THR A 290 7.45 3.81 -22.90
C THR A 290 8.28 2.59 -23.31
N ASN A 291 9.36 2.29 -22.58
CA ASN A 291 10.26 1.18 -22.85
C ASN A 291 10.64 0.40 -21.58
N HIS A 292 9.71 0.30 -20.64
CA HIS A 292 9.94 -0.42 -19.40
C HIS A 292 10.20 -1.91 -19.61
N THR A 293 10.98 -2.50 -18.73
CA THR A 293 11.30 -3.94 -18.72
C THR A 293 11.07 -4.53 -17.33
N ILE A 294 10.98 -5.87 -17.25
CA ILE A 294 10.91 -6.55 -15.95
C ILE A 294 12.19 -6.32 -15.13
N ALA A 295 13.35 -6.24 -15.79
CA ALA A 295 14.62 -5.98 -15.12
C ALA A 295 14.66 -4.61 -14.45
N GLU A 296 13.91 -3.65 -14.98
CA GLU A 296 13.74 -2.29 -14.44
C GLU A 296 12.31 -2.10 -13.89
N PHE A 297 11.79 -3.09 -13.18
CA PHE A 297 10.41 -3.10 -12.67
C PHE A 297 10.08 -1.84 -11.85
N ASP A 298 11.03 -1.35 -11.06
CA ASP A 298 10.85 -0.14 -10.27
C ASP A 298 10.50 1.08 -11.16
N ALA A 299 11.14 1.22 -12.33
CA ALA A 299 10.83 2.31 -13.28
C ALA A 299 9.40 2.19 -13.85
N TYR A 300 8.95 0.96 -14.16
CA TYR A 300 7.56 0.70 -14.56
C TYR A 300 6.59 1.08 -13.44
N TYR A 301 6.84 0.60 -12.23
CA TYR A 301 5.99 0.85 -11.06
C TYR A 301 5.91 2.35 -10.73
N GLN A 302 7.01 3.07 -10.80
CA GLN A 302 7.04 4.52 -10.59
C GLN A 302 6.26 5.27 -11.68
N ASP A 303 6.33 4.87 -12.94
CA ASP A 303 5.55 5.51 -14.01
C ASP A 303 4.05 5.29 -13.81
N VAL A 304 3.61 4.07 -13.43
CA VAL A 304 2.22 3.81 -13.05
C VAL A 304 1.77 4.71 -11.91
N GLN A 305 2.57 4.82 -10.83
CA GLN A 305 2.26 5.70 -9.71
C GLN A 305 2.12 7.17 -10.13
N LYS A 306 3.03 7.65 -10.97
CA LYS A 306 3.00 9.03 -11.49
C LYS A 306 1.74 9.32 -12.29
N ARG A 307 1.27 8.36 -13.10
CA ARG A 307 0.03 8.51 -13.90
C ARG A 307 -1.25 8.50 -13.05
N ILE A 308 -1.22 7.82 -11.91
CA ILE A 308 -2.34 7.84 -10.95
C ILE A 308 -2.33 9.12 -10.11
N LYS A 309 -1.15 9.66 -9.77
CA LYS A 309 -1.02 10.89 -8.97
C LYS A 309 -1.34 12.14 -9.80
N ASP A 310 -1.89 13.13 -9.13
CA ASP A 310 -2.31 14.40 -9.73
C ASP A 310 -1.16 15.37 -10.03
N GLN A 311 -0.05 15.25 -9.34
CA GLN A 311 1.03 16.25 -9.36
C GLN A 311 1.73 16.35 -10.72
N GLN A 312 1.92 15.22 -11.41
CA GLN A 312 2.60 15.19 -12.70
C GLN A 312 1.65 15.02 -13.89
N TYR A 313 0.51 14.32 -13.69
CA TYR A 313 -0.48 14.05 -14.72
C TYR A 313 -1.86 14.45 -14.21
N SER A 314 -2.23 15.72 -14.40
CA SER A 314 -3.55 16.22 -13.98
C SER A 314 -4.67 15.47 -14.71
N ASN A 315 -5.57 14.85 -13.96
CA ASN A 315 -6.74 14.17 -14.53
C ASN A 315 -7.74 15.13 -15.16
N LYS A 316 -7.73 16.42 -14.79
CA LYS A 316 -8.67 17.41 -15.33
C LYS A 316 -8.37 17.76 -16.78
N ASP A 317 -7.10 18.02 -17.09
CA ASP A 317 -6.69 18.61 -18.38
C ASP A 317 -5.84 17.64 -19.22
N TYR A 318 -5.57 16.44 -18.71
CA TYR A 318 -4.73 15.48 -19.37
C TYR A 318 -5.54 14.58 -20.32
N PRO A 319 -5.11 14.38 -21.58
CA PRO A 319 -5.85 13.56 -22.52
C PRO A 319 -6.08 12.13 -21.98
N HIS A 320 -7.30 11.61 -22.13
CA HIS A 320 -7.67 10.28 -21.62
C HIS A 320 -6.69 9.17 -22.02
N LYS A 321 -6.17 9.20 -23.27
CA LYS A 321 -5.17 8.23 -23.75
C LYS A 321 -3.89 8.12 -22.91
N ASN A 322 -3.60 9.10 -22.06
CA ASN A 322 -2.43 9.14 -21.19
C ASN A 322 -2.76 8.78 -19.73
N LYS A 323 -4.04 8.66 -19.40
CA LYS A 323 -4.51 8.32 -18.05
C LYS A 323 -4.55 6.82 -17.84
N ILE A 324 -4.53 6.40 -16.58
CA ILE A 324 -4.92 5.06 -16.15
C ILE A 324 -6.29 5.19 -15.49
N ASP A 325 -7.28 4.45 -15.96
CA ASP A 325 -8.62 4.45 -15.36
C ASP A 325 -8.68 3.45 -14.19
N ILE A 326 -8.14 2.25 -14.39
CA ILE A 326 -8.12 1.21 -13.38
C ILE A 326 -6.72 0.61 -13.28
N THR A 327 -6.22 0.49 -12.06
CA THR A 327 -5.00 -0.27 -11.76
C THR A 327 -5.36 -1.55 -11.01
N ILE A 328 -5.08 -2.71 -11.61
CA ILE A 328 -5.27 -4.02 -10.98
C ILE A 328 -4.04 -4.32 -10.11
N VAL A 329 -4.25 -4.67 -8.85
CA VAL A 329 -3.18 -4.94 -7.87
C VAL A 329 -3.52 -6.14 -6.99
N VAL A 330 -2.50 -6.68 -6.33
CA VAL A 330 -2.68 -7.68 -5.25
C VAL A 330 -2.50 -6.99 -3.89
N ASP A 331 -1.27 -6.62 -3.55
CA ASP A 331 -0.94 -5.90 -2.32
C ASP A 331 -0.34 -4.51 -2.60
N MET A 332 0.31 -4.35 -3.75
CA MET A 332 0.92 -3.07 -4.14
C MET A 332 -0.13 -1.97 -4.22
N LEU A 333 0.23 -0.74 -3.90
CA LEU A 333 -0.63 0.45 -3.84
C LEU A 333 -1.75 0.45 -2.77
N LEU A 334 -2.07 -0.69 -2.14
CA LEU A 334 -3.07 -0.73 -1.07
C LEU A 334 -2.57 -0.11 0.24
N THR A 335 -1.25 -0.03 0.39
CA THR A 335 -0.60 0.62 1.54
C THR A 335 0.49 1.57 1.07
N GLY A 336 0.71 2.69 1.78
CA GLY A 336 1.79 3.64 1.50
C GLY A 336 1.64 4.48 0.22
N PHE A 337 0.56 4.35 -0.53
CA PHE A 337 0.28 5.13 -1.73
C PHE A 337 -0.69 6.27 -1.44
N ASP A 338 -0.44 7.44 -1.98
CA ASP A 338 -1.29 8.62 -1.82
C ASP A 338 -1.58 9.30 -3.14
N SER A 339 -2.87 9.51 -3.44
CA SER A 339 -3.34 10.25 -4.60
C SER A 339 -4.70 10.90 -4.33
N LYS A 340 -4.81 12.18 -4.64
CA LYS A 340 -6.07 12.94 -4.53
C LYS A 340 -7.08 12.54 -5.62
N TYR A 341 -6.60 12.05 -6.76
CA TYR A 341 -7.44 11.64 -7.89
C TYR A 341 -7.86 10.17 -7.85
N LEU A 342 -7.37 9.38 -6.90
CA LEU A 342 -7.88 8.04 -6.64
C LEU A 342 -9.12 8.16 -5.75
N ASN A 343 -10.30 7.87 -6.32
CA ASN A 343 -11.57 7.97 -5.58
C ASN A 343 -12.30 6.65 -5.42
N THR A 344 -11.95 5.61 -6.20
CA THR A 344 -12.70 4.35 -6.23
C THR A 344 -11.80 3.15 -5.95
N LEU A 345 -12.26 2.26 -5.08
CA LEU A 345 -11.66 0.95 -4.83
C LEU A 345 -12.67 -0.16 -5.12
N TYR A 346 -12.34 -1.01 -6.06
CA TYR A 346 -13.03 -2.26 -6.34
C TYR A 346 -12.36 -3.38 -5.53
N VAL A 347 -13.12 -4.12 -4.73
CA VAL A 347 -12.57 -5.11 -3.79
C VAL A 347 -13.05 -6.50 -4.14
N ASP A 348 -12.20 -7.30 -4.77
CA ASP A 348 -12.37 -8.76 -4.91
C ASP A 348 -11.28 -9.51 -4.13
N LYS A 349 -11.09 -9.10 -2.90
CA LYS A 349 -10.10 -9.63 -1.96
C LYS A 349 -10.69 -9.62 -0.55
N ASN A 350 -10.43 -10.64 0.24
CA ASN A 350 -10.80 -10.63 1.65
C ASN A 350 -9.87 -9.71 2.41
N LEU A 351 -10.40 -8.59 2.86
CA LEU A 351 -9.69 -7.61 3.68
C LEU A 351 -10.24 -7.61 5.10
N LYS A 352 -9.37 -7.45 6.08
CA LYS A 352 -9.78 -7.39 7.51
C LYS A 352 -8.99 -6.31 8.23
N TYR A 353 -9.60 -5.73 9.27
CA TYR A 353 -9.00 -4.80 10.20
C TYR A 353 -8.10 -3.73 9.54
N HIS A 354 -6.82 -3.68 9.92
CA HIS A 354 -5.87 -2.69 9.40
C HIS A 354 -5.74 -2.72 7.88
N GLY A 355 -5.68 -3.90 7.25
CA GLY A 355 -5.58 -4.02 5.80
C GLY A 355 -6.80 -3.45 5.08
N LEU A 356 -8.01 -3.63 5.65
CA LEU A 356 -9.24 -3.05 5.12
C LEU A 356 -9.21 -1.52 5.20
N ILE A 357 -8.91 -0.97 6.38
CA ILE A 357 -8.87 0.48 6.59
C ILE A 357 -7.79 1.14 5.74
N GLN A 358 -6.62 0.52 5.64
CA GLN A 358 -5.53 1.04 4.80
C GLN A 358 -5.92 1.09 3.31
N ALA A 359 -6.56 0.04 2.79
CA ALA A 359 -7.02 -0.01 1.41
C ALA A 359 -8.12 1.04 1.15
N PHE A 360 -9.12 1.13 2.03
CA PHE A 360 -10.20 2.12 1.91
C PHE A 360 -9.67 3.54 1.95
N SER A 361 -8.71 3.82 2.84
CA SER A 361 -8.09 5.13 3.02
C SER A 361 -7.26 5.60 1.82
N ARG A 362 -7.08 4.76 0.80
CA ARG A 362 -6.51 5.22 -0.49
C ARG A 362 -7.47 6.13 -1.24
N THR A 363 -8.78 5.97 -1.04
CA THR A 363 -9.82 6.70 -1.79
C THR A 363 -10.30 7.99 -1.14
N ASN A 364 -9.99 8.22 0.14
CA ASN A 364 -10.62 9.29 0.93
C ASN A 364 -9.80 10.58 1.04
N ARG A 365 -8.79 10.78 0.20
CA ARG A 365 -8.02 12.03 0.16
C ARG A 365 -8.87 13.18 -0.39
N ILE A 366 -8.81 14.33 0.28
CA ILE A 366 -9.54 15.52 -0.13
C ILE A 366 -8.92 16.11 -1.39
N LEU A 367 -9.75 16.48 -2.34
CA LEU A 367 -9.37 17.25 -3.50
C LEU A 367 -10.15 18.58 -3.53
N ASN A 368 -11.45 18.50 -3.75
CA ASN A 368 -12.41 19.60 -3.79
C ASN A 368 -13.85 19.04 -3.78
N ASP A 369 -14.85 19.89 -3.93
CA ASP A 369 -16.28 19.51 -3.90
C ASP A 369 -16.69 18.48 -4.95
N THR A 370 -15.88 18.25 -5.98
CA THR A 370 -16.16 17.23 -7.01
C THR A 370 -15.83 15.81 -6.56
N LYS A 371 -15.17 15.67 -5.40
CA LYS A 371 -14.87 14.40 -4.74
C LYS A 371 -15.50 14.41 -3.34
N PRO A 372 -16.79 14.10 -3.21
CA PRO A 372 -17.50 14.22 -1.92
C PRO A 372 -17.16 13.11 -0.94
N TYR A 373 -16.74 11.93 -1.42
CA TYR A 373 -16.40 10.75 -0.61
C TYR A 373 -15.45 9.81 -1.38
N GLY A 374 -14.89 8.82 -0.66
CA GLY A 374 -14.21 7.69 -1.28
C GLY A 374 -15.21 6.58 -1.60
N ASN A 375 -15.22 6.07 -2.82
CA ASN A 375 -16.09 4.98 -3.27
C ASN A 375 -15.45 3.62 -3.05
N ILE A 376 -16.19 2.70 -2.46
CA ILE A 376 -15.81 1.31 -2.31
C ILE A 376 -16.90 0.43 -2.92
N LEU A 377 -16.55 -0.45 -3.83
CA LEU A 377 -17.45 -1.47 -4.34
C LEU A 377 -16.89 -2.86 -3.98
N ASP A 378 -17.53 -3.49 -3.01
CA ASP A 378 -17.12 -4.79 -2.50
C ASP A 378 -17.85 -5.93 -3.22
N PHE A 379 -17.07 -6.89 -3.73
CA PHE A 379 -17.54 -8.10 -4.42
C PHE A 379 -17.51 -9.36 -3.53
N ARG A 380 -17.03 -9.23 -2.28
CA ARG A 380 -16.89 -10.34 -1.34
C ARG A 380 -18.00 -10.38 -0.27
N GLY A 381 -18.82 -9.32 -0.19
CA GLY A 381 -19.90 -9.22 0.82
C GLY A 381 -19.35 -9.08 2.23
N GLN A 382 -18.34 -8.23 2.43
CA GLN A 382 -17.57 -8.09 3.68
C GLN A 382 -18.18 -7.07 4.66
N GLN A 383 -19.49 -6.93 4.71
CA GLN A 383 -20.14 -5.93 5.57
C GLN A 383 -19.73 -6.07 7.04
N ASP A 384 -19.73 -7.31 7.57
CA ASP A 384 -19.34 -7.55 8.96
C ASP A 384 -17.88 -7.16 9.23
N ALA A 385 -16.96 -7.43 8.30
CA ALA A 385 -15.56 -7.04 8.43
C ALA A 385 -15.37 -5.52 8.38
N VAL A 386 -16.18 -4.81 7.60
CA VAL A 386 -16.20 -3.33 7.58
C VAL A 386 -16.69 -2.81 8.93
N ASP A 387 -17.77 -3.36 9.45
CA ASP A 387 -18.37 -2.98 10.74
C ASP A 387 -17.39 -3.20 11.91
N GLU A 388 -16.73 -4.35 11.93
CA GLU A 388 -15.70 -4.68 12.92
C GLU A 388 -14.51 -3.71 12.84
N ALA A 389 -14.05 -3.39 11.63
CA ALA A 389 -12.94 -2.48 11.44
C ALA A 389 -13.29 -1.05 11.87
N ILE A 390 -14.48 -0.56 11.52
CA ILE A 390 -14.97 0.75 11.98
C ILE A 390 -15.02 0.79 13.51
N ALA A 391 -15.62 -0.22 14.15
CA ALA A 391 -15.70 -0.28 15.61
C ALA A 391 -14.32 -0.27 16.29
N LEU A 392 -13.35 -1.02 15.72
CA LEU A 392 -12.00 -1.14 16.29
C LEU A 392 -11.18 0.17 16.19
N PHE A 393 -11.27 0.88 15.05
CA PHE A 393 -10.41 2.03 14.76
C PHE A 393 -11.07 3.41 15.00
N SER A 394 -12.32 3.44 15.46
CA SER A 394 -13.04 4.70 15.73
C SER A 394 -12.59 5.41 17.03
N GLY A 395 -11.99 4.68 17.98
CA GLY A 395 -11.58 5.20 19.29
C GLY A 395 -12.63 4.91 20.39
N GLU A 396 -12.19 5.00 21.64
CA GLU A 396 -12.90 4.48 22.83
C GLU A 396 -14.22 5.21 23.20
N LYS A 397 -14.53 6.35 22.61
CA LYS A 397 -15.67 7.21 23.01
C LYS A 397 -16.54 7.70 21.85
N THR A 398 -16.55 6.96 20.75
CA THR A 398 -17.30 7.40 19.58
C THR A 398 -18.68 6.74 19.58
N ASP A 399 -19.73 7.55 19.76
CA ASP A 399 -21.11 7.11 19.57
C ASP A 399 -21.40 7.03 18.05
N ASN A 400 -22.01 5.92 17.59
CA ASN A 400 -22.39 5.68 16.19
C ASN A 400 -21.27 5.92 15.15
N PRO A 401 -20.12 5.26 15.28
CA PRO A 401 -18.99 5.53 14.38
C PRO A 401 -19.31 5.29 12.89
N LYS A 402 -20.26 4.43 12.57
CA LYS A 402 -20.71 4.19 11.20
C LYS A 402 -21.30 5.45 10.56
N GLU A 403 -22.08 6.24 11.28
CA GLU A 403 -22.69 7.48 10.76
C GLU A 403 -21.62 8.55 10.48
N ILE A 404 -20.50 8.51 11.19
CA ILE A 404 -19.37 9.41 10.94
C ILE A 404 -18.57 8.94 9.73
N TRP A 405 -18.27 7.65 9.62
CA TRP A 405 -17.38 7.11 8.59
C TRP A 405 -18.06 6.92 7.24
N LEU A 406 -19.34 6.54 7.24
CA LEU A 406 -20.06 6.17 6.02
C LEU A 406 -21.02 7.28 5.60
N VAL A 407 -21.18 7.45 4.29
CA VAL A 407 -22.30 8.17 3.71
C VAL A 407 -23.41 7.17 3.42
N ASP A 408 -24.66 7.59 3.62
CA ASP A 408 -25.82 6.77 3.30
C ASP A 408 -25.81 6.39 1.82
N SER A 409 -26.13 5.15 1.53
CA SER A 409 -26.42 4.71 0.16
C SER A 409 -27.69 5.41 -0.31
N ALA A 410 -27.58 6.21 -1.37
CA ALA A 410 -28.67 6.93 -1.98
C ALA A 410 -29.72 5.98 -2.58
#